data_1bf9ca16581fc2940cc643db6c81142c
#
_entry.id   1bf9ca16581fc2940cc643db6c81142c
#
_cell.length_a   1.000
_cell.length_b   1.000
_cell.length_c   1.000
_cell.angle_alpha   90.00
_cell.angle_beta   90.00
_cell.angle_gamma   90.00
#
_symmetry.space_group_name_H-M   'P 1'
#
loop_
_entity.id
_entity.type
_entity.pdbx_description
1 polymer ?
#
loop_
_entity_poly.entity_id
_entity_poly.type
_entity_poly.pdbx_seq_one_letter_code
_entity_poly.pdbx_strand_id
1 'polypeptide(L)'
;YGFKKMNLVGHSMGNMSILFYMLENGQDEKLPELQKQVNIANHVNGLQGRDLPEDLRILDDQTGQPSAMSLTYQKLLGLREVYPQEQVDVLNIYGDFKNESDGSVLNTSSRSLKYLLVENAKSYQEKKITGQLAQHSQLHENPEVDELLIDFLWKK
;
A
#
# COMPACT_ATOMS: atom_id res chain seq x y z
N TYR A 1 -20.14 7.13 -15.77
CA TYR A 1 -21.40 7.61 -15.20
C TYR A 1 -21.29 8.91 -14.40
N GLY A 2 -20.43 9.83 -14.78
CA GLY A 2 -20.40 11.13 -14.14
C GLY A 2 -19.74 11.19 -12.75
N PHE A 3 -19.10 10.12 -12.31
CA PHE A 3 -18.30 10.17 -11.08
C PHE A 3 -17.08 11.06 -11.30
N LYS A 4 -16.89 12.03 -10.42
CA LYS A 4 -15.74 12.93 -10.49
C LYS A 4 -14.66 12.55 -9.50
N LYS A 5 -15.01 11.82 -8.45
CA LYS A 5 -14.09 11.45 -7.36
C LYS A 5 -14.33 10.01 -6.96
N MET A 6 -13.28 9.33 -6.50
CA MET A 6 -13.38 7.95 -6.04
C MET A 6 -12.41 7.68 -4.90
N ASN A 7 -12.71 6.63 -4.15
CA ASN A 7 -11.80 6.04 -3.16
C ASN A 7 -11.54 4.60 -3.56
N LEU A 8 -10.31 4.14 -3.36
CA LEU A 8 -9.92 2.76 -3.67
C LEU A 8 -9.39 2.06 -2.42
N VAL A 9 -9.87 0.85 -2.19
CA VAL A 9 -9.42 -0.01 -1.09
C VAL A 9 -8.99 -1.35 -1.67
N GLY A 10 -7.77 -1.77 -1.36
CA GLY A 10 -7.25 -3.05 -1.82
C GLY A 10 -6.76 -3.92 -0.68
N HIS A 11 -6.98 -5.23 -0.79
CA HIS A 11 -6.44 -6.23 0.11
C HIS A 11 -5.60 -7.21 -0.69
N SER A 12 -4.37 -7.49 -0.23
CA SER A 12 -3.46 -8.46 -0.85
C SER A 12 -3.24 -8.16 -2.34
N MET A 13 -3.65 -9.05 -3.26
CA MET A 13 -3.45 -8.85 -4.70
C MET A 13 -4.25 -7.68 -5.27
N GLY A 14 -5.36 -7.29 -4.63
CA GLY A 14 -6.12 -6.12 -5.05
C GLY A 14 -5.31 -4.83 -4.99
N ASN A 15 -4.31 -4.76 -4.11
CA ASN A 15 -3.39 -3.62 -4.03
C ASN A 15 -2.61 -3.45 -5.33
N MET A 16 -2.20 -4.56 -5.94
CA MET A 16 -1.43 -4.51 -7.18
C MET A 16 -2.27 -3.95 -8.32
N SER A 17 -3.55 -4.31 -8.36
CA SER A 17 -4.48 -3.76 -9.36
C SER A 17 -4.61 -2.24 -9.22
N ILE A 18 -4.72 -1.74 -8.00
CA ILE A 18 -4.79 -0.30 -7.73
C ILE A 18 -3.51 0.39 -8.20
N LEU A 19 -2.35 -0.16 -7.84
CA LEU A 19 -1.07 0.46 -8.15
C LEU A 19 -0.80 0.48 -9.66
N PHE A 20 -1.09 -0.60 -10.37
CA PHE A 20 -0.94 -0.63 -11.82
C PHE A 20 -1.95 0.28 -12.52
N TYR A 21 -3.18 0.35 -12.01
CA TYR A 21 -4.16 1.31 -12.52
C TYR A 21 -3.63 2.74 -12.40
N MET A 22 -3.10 3.11 -11.25
CA MET A 22 -2.56 4.45 -11.04
C MET A 22 -1.30 4.70 -11.87
N LEU A 23 -0.48 3.68 -12.09
CA LEU A 23 0.71 3.80 -12.94
C LEU A 23 0.32 4.13 -14.38
N GLU A 24 -0.74 3.52 -14.89
CA GLU A 24 -1.20 3.73 -16.26
C GLU A 24 -2.07 4.97 -16.42
N ASN A 25 -2.84 5.35 -15.39
CA ASN A 25 -3.92 6.32 -15.51
C ASN A 25 -3.82 7.50 -14.54
N GLY A 26 -2.77 7.59 -13.72
CA GLY A 26 -2.67 8.60 -12.67
C GLY A 26 -2.70 10.05 -13.15
N GLN A 27 -2.37 10.27 -14.42
CA GLN A 27 -2.38 11.61 -15.02
C GLN A 27 -3.55 11.83 -15.98
N ASP A 28 -4.46 10.86 -16.10
CA ASP A 28 -5.60 10.99 -17.02
C ASP A 28 -6.73 11.79 -16.39
N GLU A 29 -6.90 13.03 -16.86
CA GLU A 29 -7.92 13.94 -16.34
C GLU A 29 -9.36 13.54 -16.69
N LYS A 30 -9.53 12.59 -17.61
CA LYS A 30 -10.86 12.11 -18.00
C LYS A 30 -11.44 11.09 -17.04
N LEU A 31 -10.59 10.50 -16.18
CA LEU A 31 -11.01 9.50 -15.21
C LEU A 31 -11.32 10.17 -13.87
N PRO A 32 -12.15 9.53 -13.03
CA PRO A 32 -12.44 10.08 -11.70
C PRO A 32 -11.16 10.32 -10.89
N GLU A 33 -11.11 11.43 -10.17
CA GLU A 33 -9.99 11.73 -9.30
C GLU A 33 -9.97 10.78 -8.11
N LEU A 34 -8.83 10.15 -7.87
CA LEU A 34 -8.63 9.38 -6.66
C LEU A 34 -8.46 10.33 -5.48
N GLN A 35 -9.29 10.19 -4.45
CA GLN A 35 -9.25 11.03 -3.26
C GLN A 35 -8.56 10.34 -2.10
N LYS A 36 -8.88 9.09 -1.87
CA LYS A 36 -8.31 8.29 -0.79
C LYS A 36 -7.98 6.90 -1.28
N GLN A 37 -6.84 6.39 -0.84
CA GLN A 37 -6.38 5.05 -1.18
C GLN A 37 -6.01 4.31 0.09
N VAL A 38 -6.56 3.11 0.26
CA VAL A 38 -6.21 2.24 1.38
C VAL A 38 -5.61 0.95 0.83
N ASN A 39 -4.43 0.61 1.32
CA ASN A 39 -3.74 -0.61 0.95
C ASN A 39 -3.62 -1.48 2.20
N ILE A 40 -4.21 -2.68 2.16
CA ILE A 40 -4.22 -3.63 3.27
C ILE A 40 -3.40 -4.84 2.87
N ALA A 41 -2.40 -5.21 3.67
CA ALA A 41 -1.56 -6.38 3.44
C ALA A 41 -0.93 -6.39 2.03
N ASN A 42 -0.45 -5.24 1.57
CA ASN A 42 0.15 -5.17 0.24
C ASN A 42 1.53 -5.85 0.22
N HIS A 43 1.82 -6.50 -0.92
CA HIS A 43 3.10 -7.17 -1.13
C HIS A 43 3.84 -6.55 -2.32
N VAL A 44 3.91 -5.23 -2.33
CA VAL A 44 4.44 -4.46 -3.46
C VAL A 44 5.88 -4.83 -3.80
N ASN A 45 6.67 -5.28 -2.83
CA ASN A 45 8.05 -5.75 -3.05
C ASN A 45 8.20 -7.25 -2.79
N GLY A 46 7.15 -8.03 -3.08
CA GLY A 46 7.17 -9.49 -3.06
C GLY A 46 6.61 -10.13 -1.82
N LEU A 47 6.47 -11.45 -1.90
CA LEU A 47 5.98 -12.30 -0.82
C LEU A 47 7.15 -12.95 -0.08
N GLN A 48 6.90 -13.30 1.19
CA GLN A 48 7.90 -13.98 2.01
C GLN A 48 8.35 -15.28 1.34
N GLY A 49 9.65 -15.48 1.25
CA GLY A 49 10.23 -16.68 0.64
C GLY A 49 10.16 -16.72 -0.88
N ARG A 50 9.68 -15.67 -1.51
CA ARG A 50 9.62 -15.52 -2.97
C ARG A 50 10.34 -14.25 -3.38
N ASP A 51 10.58 -14.09 -4.65
CA ASP A 51 11.13 -12.88 -5.31
C ASP A 51 12.50 -12.46 -4.80
N LEU A 52 12.65 -12.10 -3.51
CA LEU A 52 13.90 -11.64 -2.93
C LEU A 52 14.24 -12.39 -1.65
N PRO A 53 15.51 -12.70 -1.40
CA PRO A 53 15.94 -13.25 -0.11
C PRO A 53 15.58 -12.28 1.03
N GLU A 54 15.18 -12.84 2.17
CA GLU A 54 14.72 -12.05 3.31
C GLU A 54 15.80 -11.12 3.87
N ASP A 55 17.06 -11.57 3.87
CA ASP A 55 18.18 -10.79 4.37
C ASP A 55 18.50 -9.56 3.53
N LEU A 56 17.99 -9.50 2.31
CA LEU A 56 18.16 -8.34 1.43
C LEU A 56 17.00 -7.35 1.53
N ARG A 57 15.99 -7.64 2.36
CA ARG A 57 14.78 -6.79 2.47
C ARG A 57 14.88 -5.81 3.62
N ILE A 58 15.78 -4.85 3.47
CA ILE A 58 15.98 -3.78 4.45
C ILE A 58 15.37 -2.50 3.90
N LEU A 59 14.71 -1.74 4.76
CA LEU A 59 14.11 -0.45 4.40
C LEU A 59 14.85 0.70 5.05
N ASP A 60 14.91 1.81 4.32
CA ASP A 60 15.24 3.10 4.92
C ASP A 60 14.01 3.59 5.68
N ASP A 61 14.16 3.84 6.98
CA ASP A 61 13.03 4.22 7.84
C ASP A 61 12.44 5.59 7.50
N GLN A 62 13.21 6.47 6.90
CA GLN A 62 12.74 7.81 6.55
C GLN A 62 12.00 7.83 5.21
N THR A 63 12.56 7.18 4.20
CA THR A 63 12.03 7.24 2.84
C THR A 63 11.17 6.04 2.46
N GLY A 64 11.33 4.91 3.16
CA GLY A 64 10.69 3.66 2.79
C GLY A 64 11.39 2.94 1.63
N GLN A 65 12.55 3.44 1.18
CA GLN A 65 13.27 2.84 0.07
C GLN A 65 13.82 1.47 0.46
N PRO A 66 13.48 0.40 -0.29
CA PRO A 66 14.02 -0.94 0.02
C PRO A 66 15.45 -1.08 -0.50
N SER A 67 16.26 -1.88 0.21
CA SER A 67 17.65 -2.18 -0.20
C SER A 67 17.70 -3.03 -1.46
N ALA A 68 16.65 -3.83 -1.71
CA ALA A 68 16.54 -4.66 -2.90
C ALA A 68 15.10 -4.59 -3.41
N MET A 69 14.93 -4.70 -4.73
CA MET A 69 13.64 -4.51 -5.38
C MET A 69 13.31 -5.71 -6.29
N SER A 70 12.09 -6.24 -6.15
CA SER A 70 11.58 -7.24 -7.09
C SER A 70 11.36 -6.62 -8.47
N LEU A 71 11.21 -7.46 -9.49
CA LEU A 71 10.92 -6.96 -10.84
C LEU A 71 9.62 -6.16 -10.89
N THR A 72 8.61 -6.61 -10.15
CA THR A 72 7.33 -5.91 -10.05
C THR A 72 7.51 -4.53 -9.41
N TYR A 73 8.30 -4.46 -8.32
CA TYR A 73 8.56 -3.19 -7.66
C TYR A 73 9.28 -2.22 -8.59
N GLN A 74 10.25 -2.72 -9.36
CA GLN A 74 10.97 -1.89 -10.32
C GLN A 74 10.03 -1.28 -11.36
N LYS A 75 9.02 -2.03 -11.81
CA LYS A 75 8.01 -1.50 -12.73
C LYS A 75 7.17 -0.41 -12.06
N LEU A 76 6.87 -0.56 -10.79
CA LEU A 76 6.05 0.40 -10.04
C LEU A 76 6.81 1.68 -9.68
N LEU A 77 8.12 1.72 -9.83
CA LEU A 77 8.90 2.95 -9.57
C LEU A 77 8.39 4.15 -10.37
N GLY A 78 7.77 3.91 -11.53
CA GLY A 78 7.15 4.99 -12.32
C GLY A 78 6.07 5.77 -11.56
N LEU A 79 5.49 5.19 -10.50
CA LEU A 79 4.51 5.90 -9.68
C LEU A 79 5.10 7.15 -9.02
N ARG A 80 6.41 7.18 -8.77
CA ARG A 80 7.06 8.35 -8.21
C ARG A 80 6.95 9.57 -9.12
N GLU A 81 6.70 9.36 -10.40
CA GLU A 81 6.59 10.42 -11.41
C GLU A 81 5.13 10.70 -11.80
N VAL A 82 4.28 9.66 -11.85
CA VAL A 82 2.92 9.79 -12.40
C VAL A 82 1.81 9.80 -11.35
N TYR A 83 2.10 9.46 -10.10
CA TYR A 83 1.09 9.48 -9.04
C TYR A 83 0.62 10.94 -8.83
N PRO A 84 -0.70 11.19 -8.71
CA PRO A 84 -1.21 12.57 -8.62
C PRO A 84 -0.61 13.33 -7.42
N GLN A 85 -0.13 14.56 -7.68
CA GLN A 85 0.51 15.36 -6.65
C GLN A 85 -0.51 16.05 -5.75
N GLU A 86 -0.30 15.94 -4.44
CA GLU A 86 -1.10 16.60 -3.40
C GLU A 86 -2.60 16.36 -3.51
N GLN A 87 -2.98 15.20 -4.05
CA GLN A 87 -4.38 14.88 -4.29
C GLN A 87 -4.90 13.76 -3.38
N VAL A 88 -4.08 12.74 -3.13
CA VAL A 88 -4.54 11.49 -2.52
C VAL A 88 -4.06 11.35 -1.08
N ASP A 89 -5.00 11.08 -0.17
CA ASP A 89 -4.66 10.64 1.18
C ASP A 89 -4.50 9.11 1.15
N VAL A 90 -3.34 8.61 1.59
CA VAL A 90 -3.00 7.19 1.53
C VAL A 90 -2.90 6.62 2.94
N LEU A 91 -3.53 5.48 3.14
CA LEU A 91 -3.42 4.69 4.37
C LEU A 91 -2.92 3.30 4.02
N ASN A 92 -1.77 2.94 4.58
CA ASN A 92 -1.16 1.63 4.38
C ASN A 92 -1.27 0.82 5.68
N ILE A 93 -2.07 -0.25 5.65
CA ILE A 93 -2.31 -1.12 6.80
C ILE A 93 -1.57 -2.42 6.57
N TYR A 94 -0.72 -2.81 7.51
CA TYR A 94 0.00 -4.08 7.43
C TYR A 94 -0.05 -4.82 8.75
N GLY A 95 0.12 -6.12 8.70
CA GLY A 95 0.01 -6.97 9.86
C GLY A 95 1.37 -7.47 10.35
N ASP A 96 1.52 -7.52 11.67
CA ASP A 96 2.63 -8.20 12.32
C ASP A 96 2.07 -9.29 13.21
N PHE A 97 1.81 -10.43 12.59
CA PHE A 97 1.35 -11.61 13.31
C PHE A 97 2.51 -12.31 14.00
N LYS A 98 3.65 -12.43 13.30
CA LYS A 98 4.83 -13.13 13.80
C LYS A 98 6.05 -12.75 12.98
N ASN A 99 7.16 -12.47 13.66
CA ASN A 99 8.47 -12.21 13.03
C ASN A 99 8.44 -11.09 11.98
N GLU A 100 7.78 -9.98 12.31
CA GLU A 100 7.67 -8.82 11.41
C GLU A 100 7.01 -9.18 10.06
N SER A 101 5.99 -10.03 10.13
CA SER A 101 5.26 -10.52 8.97
C SER A 101 3.81 -10.79 9.34
N ASP A 102 2.91 -10.72 8.36
CA ASP A 102 1.52 -11.16 8.52
C ASP A 102 1.33 -12.66 8.25
N GLY A 103 2.44 -13.39 8.11
CA GLY A 103 2.45 -14.82 7.78
C GLY A 103 2.71 -15.10 6.30
N SER A 104 2.50 -14.13 5.43
CA SER A 104 2.72 -14.26 3.98
C SER A 104 3.55 -13.12 3.43
N VAL A 105 3.43 -11.92 4.02
CA VAL A 105 4.13 -10.71 3.55
C VAL A 105 4.96 -10.15 4.68
N LEU A 106 6.24 -9.91 4.42
CA LEU A 106 7.10 -9.22 5.37
C LEU A 106 6.68 -7.74 5.48
N ASN A 107 6.80 -7.18 6.67
CA ASN A 107 6.47 -5.78 6.90
C ASN A 107 7.30 -4.85 6.00
N THR A 108 8.55 -5.21 5.73
CA THR A 108 9.40 -4.43 4.82
C THR A 108 8.81 -4.35 3.42
N SER A 109 8.19 -5.44 2.93
CA SER A 109 7.50 -5.41 1.64
C SER A 109 6.30 -4.46 1.66
N SER A 110 5.44 -4.57 2.68
CA SER A 110 4.27 -3.70 2.81
C SER A 110 4.67 -2.22 2.95
N ARG A 111 5.66 -1.95 3.77
CA ARG A 111 6.11 -0.58 4.06
C ARG A 111 6.86 0.08 2.91
N SER A 112 7.38 -0.70 1.98
CA SER A 112 8.08 -0.16 0.81
C SER A 112 7.15 0.64 -0.12
N LEU A 113 5.84 0.55 0.07
CA LEU A 113 4.88 1.39 -0.64
C LEU A 113 5.14 2.89 -0.39
N LYS A 114 5.64 3.24 0.78
CA LYS A 114 5.93 4.63 1.12
C LYS A 114 6.85 5.29 0.09
N TYR A 115 7.92 4.60 -0.30
CA TYR A 115 8.89 5.14 -1.25
C TYR A 115 8.25 5.46 -2.61
N LEU A 116 7.24 4.68 -3.01
CA LEU A 116 6.56 4.88 -4.29
C LEU A 116 5.62 6.09 -4.27
N LEU A 117 4.99 6.39 -3.15
CA LEU A 117 3.85 7.32 -3.09
C LEU A 117 4.10 8.58 -2.28
N VAL A 118 5.00 8.57 -1.30
CA VAL A 118 5.08 9.62 -0.28
C VAL A 118 5.40 11.01 -0.84
N GLU A 119 6.19 11.09 -1.90
CA GLU A 119 6.58 12.37 -2.46
C GLU A 119 5.41 13.08 -3.16
N ASN A 120 4.48 12.32 -3.72
CA ASN A 120 3.38 12.87 -4.49
C ASN A 120 2.05 12.89 -3.71
N ALA A 121 1.85 11.94 -2.80
CA ALA A 121 0.60 11.85 -2.05
C ALA A 121 0.36 13.10 -1.19
N LYS A 122 -0.90 13.48 -1.04
CA LYS A 122 -1.28 14.57 -0.15
C LYS A 122 -0.95 14.23 1.30
N SER A 123 -1.20 12.99 1.69
CA SER A 123 -0.78 12.46 3.00
C SER A 123 -0.49 10.98 2.90
N TYR A 124 0.37 10.48 3.77
CA TYR A 124 0.70 9.06 3.83
C TYR A 124 0.77 8.63 5.29
N GLN A 125 -0.01 7.62 5.64
CA GLN A 125 -0.03 7.04 6.98
C GLN A 125 0.18 5.54 6.91
N GLU A 126 0.90 5.00 7.90
CA GLU A 126 1.07 3.55 8.05
C GLU A 126 0.47 3.13 9.38
N LYS A 127 -0.24 2.00 9.40
CA LYS A 127 -0.79 1.43 10.62
C LYS A 127 -0.42 -0.04 10.72
N LYS A 128 0.26 -0.40 11.80
CA LYS A 128 0.64 -1.78 12.09
C LYS A 128 -0.43 -2.44 12.97
N ILE A 129 -0.93 -3.58 12.53
CA ILE A 129 -1.90 -4.39 13.27
C ILE A 129 -1.15 -5.59 13.84
N THR A 130 -1.37 -5.89 15.12
CA THR A 130 -0.72 -7.01 15.81
C THR A 130 -1.75 -8.01 16.32
N GLY A 131 -1.27 -9.21 16.70
CA GLY A 131 -2.12 -10.26 17.26
C GLY A 131 -2.55 -11.30 16.21
N GLN A 132 -3.42 -12.23 16.61
CA GLN A 132 -3.83 -13.32 15.72
C GLN A 132 -4.60 -12.84 14.51
N LEU A 133 -5.40 -11.81 14.63
CA LEU A 133 -6.17 -11.26 13.52
C LEU A 133 -5.32 -10.34 12.63
N ALA A 134 -4.02 -10.25 12.87
CA ALA A 134 -3.08 -9.58 11.98
C ALA A 134 -2.54 -10.49 10.88
N GLN A 135 -2.95 -11.76 10.83
CA GLN A 135 -2.58 -12.66 9.74
C GLN A 135 -3.07 -12.13 8.41
N HIS A 136 -2.31 -12.41 7.36
CA HIS A 136 -2.58 -11.93 6.00
C HIS A 136 -4.04 -12.14 5.57
N SER A 137 -4.56 -13.35 5.79
CA SER A 137 -5.92 -13.70 5.40
C SER A 137 -6.99 -13.17 6.35
N GLN A 138 -6.61 -12.67 7.51
CA GLN A 138 -7.55 -12.19 8.54
C GLN A 138 -7.64 -10.68 8.63
N LEU A 139 -6.72 -9.94 8.04
CA LEU A 139 -6.68 -8.48 8.16
C LEU A 139 -7.95 -7.82 7.63
N HIS A 140 -8.54 -8.34 6.57
CA HIS A 140 -9.77 -7.78 6.00
C HIS A 140 -11.01 -8.02 6.88
N GLU A 141 -10.91 -8.93 7.85
CA GLU A 141 -11.98 -9.24 8.79
C GLU A 141 -11.70 -8.71 10.21
N ASN A 142 -10.62 -7.97 10.38
CA ASN A 142 -10.20 -7.47 11.68
C ASN A 142 -11.01 -6.22 12.06
N PRO A 143 -11.71 -6.21 13.22
CA PRO A 143 -12.49 -5.03 13.64
C PRO A 143 -11.67 -3.76 13.78
N GLU A 144 -10.38 -3.86 14.17
CA GLU A 144 -9.51 -2.70 14.26
C GLU A 144 -9.27 -2.08 12.89
N VAL A 145 -9.11 -2.94 11.86
CA VAL A 145 -8.97 -2.48 10.48
C VAL A 145 -10.28 -1.82 10.01
N ASP A 146 -11.43 -2.40 10.34
CA ASP A 146 -12.73 -1.82 10.00
C ASP A 146 -12.88 -0.41 10.58
N GLU A 147 -12.48 -0.20 11.83
CA GLU A 147 -12.53 1.12 12.45
C GLU A 147 -11.59 2.11 11.76
N LEU A 148 -10.38 1.66 11.40
CA LEU A 148 -9.44 2.50 10.67
C LEU A 148 -9.99 2.91 9.30
N LEU A 149 -10.66 2.00 8.61
CA LEU A 149 -11.28 2.28 7.33
C LEU A 149 -12.40 3.31 7.45
N ILE A 150 -13.27 3.15 8.43
CA ILE A 150 -14.38 4.08 8.67
C ILE A 150 -13.84 5.47 8.98
N ASP A 151 -12.86 5.54 9.88
CA ASP A 151 -12.26 6.82 10.27
C ASP A 151 -11.57 7.50 9.08
N PHE A 152 -10.83 6.73 8.30
CA PHE A 152 -10.06 7.28 7.19
C PHE A 152 -10.95 7.72 6.03
N LEU A 153 -11.94 6.89 5.66
CA LEU A 153 -12.77 7.13 4.48
C LEU A 153 -13.87 8.16 4.72
N TRP A 154 -14.45 8.19 5.92
CA TRP A 154 -15.66 8.96 6.19
C TRP A 154 -15.46 10.19 7.06
N LYS A 155 -14.38 10.29 7.81
CA LYS A 155 -14.09 11.49 8.60
C LYS A 155 -13.37 12.53 7.74
N LYS A 156 -13.80 13.75 7.94
CA LYS A 156 -13.20 14.89 7.24
C LYS A 156 -11.92 15.37 7.92
#